data_e1abf0e8900b92a90bb6072637321262
#
_entry.id   e1abf0e8900b92a90bb6072637321262
#
_cell.length_a   1.000
_cell.length_b   1.000
_cell.length_c   1.000
_cell.angle_alpha   90.00
_cell.angle_beta   90.00
_cell.angle_gamma   90.00
#
_symmetry.space_group_name_H-M   'P 1'
#
loop_
_entity.id
_entity.type
_entity.pdbx_description
1 polymer ?
#
loop_
_entity_poly.entity_id
_entity_poly.type
_entity_poly.pdbx_seq_one_letter_code
_entity_poly.pdbx_strand_id
1 'polypeptide(L)'
;MPPSRPSLSWRRPVMVTEESEPSPQGPIPATTVFLTASPCPIGCRMCDLHRNTLPGPVPPGAIPVQIDAALVGRPRSGWLKLYNSGNFFDPQSIPQTDYGAIARRCADFSRLVVENHPRFGQDRLLRFRDLLAVPLEVAVGLETVQPRWLDRLGKRMTRDDFDRYAKWLSSQGVDLRVFLIIGAPGISVQESARWVRLSIRHAVMASARHISLIPARVGEGWGGRGDRLPCLSTETLAEIQRFALRDVDGRAMVTIDLWDIDQRDPGFNELQQRNLDQLVR
;
A
#
# COMPACT_ATOMS: atom_id res chain seq x y z
N MET A 1 0.18 -23.83 23.40
CA MET A 1 -0.71 -23.73 22.23
C MET A 1 -0.64 -22.27 21.76
N PRO A 2 -0.38 -22.00 20.49
CA PRO A 2 -0.54 -20.62 19.98
C PRO A 2 -2.00 -20.20 20.14
N PRO A 3 -2.27 -18.92 20.47
CA PRO A 3 -3.63 -18.44 20.62
C PRO A 3 -4.41 -18.70 19.31
N SER A 4 -5.63 -19.24 19.45
CA SER A 4 -6.51 -19.47 18.31
C SER A 4 -6.73 -18.14 17.61
N ARG A 5 -6.44 -18.09 16.29
CA ARG A 5 -6.73 -16.90 15.48
C ARG A 5 -8.21 -16.57 15.59
N PRO A 6 -8.57 -15.29 15.80
CA PRO A 6 -9.98 -14.90 15.75
C PRO A 6 -10.54 -15.33 14.38
N SER A 7 -11.73 -15.94 14.38
CA SER A 7 -12.40 -16.34 13.14
C SER A 7 -12.65 -15.10 12.29
N LEU A 8 -12.05 -15.06 11.08
CA LEU A 8 -12.29 -13.99 10.12
C LEU A 8 -13.78 -13.92 9.77
N SER A 9 -14.31 -12.71 9.77
CA SER A 9 -15.71 -12.48 9.44
C SER A 9 -15.81 -11.45 8.32
N TRP A 10 -16.59 -11.75 7.31
CA TRP A 10 -16.89 -10.79 6.23
C TRP A 10 -17.63 -9.52 6.72
N ARG A 11 -18.10 -9.50 7.96
CA ARG A 11 -18.82 -8.37 8.58
C ARG A 11 -17.90 -7.36 9.25
N ARG A 12 -16.62 -7.68 9.44
CA ARG A 12 -15.66 -6.84 10.16
C ARG A 12 -14.36 -6.74 9.38
N PRO A 13 -13.72 -5.56 9.35
CA PRO A 13 -12.38 -5.44 8.82
C PRO A 13 -11.39 -6.26 9.67
N VAL A 14 -10.28 -6.64 9.09
CA VAL A 14 -9.16 -7.28 9.79
C VAL A 14 -8.62 -6.34 10.87
N MET A 15 -8.48 -5.06 10.51
CA MET A 15 -7.91 -4.04 11.37
C MET A 15 -8.29 -2.63 10.88
N VAL A 16 -8.25 -1.67 11.79
CA VAL A 16 -8.36 -0.24 11.47
C VAL A 16 -7.25 0.51 12.20
N THR A 17 -6.54 1.38 11.49
CA THR A 17 -5.51 2.25 12.05
C THR A 17 -5.80 3.71 11.72
N GLU A 18 -5.37 4.60 12.62
CA GLU A 18 -5.39 6.04 12.42
C GLU A 18 -3.95 6.53 12.37
N GLU A 19 -3.62 7.35 11.40
CA GLU A 19 -2.28 7.84 11.16
C GLU A 19 -2.34 9.25 10.56
N SER A 20 -1.20 9.88 10.38
CA SER A 20 -1.08 11.12 9.62
C SER A 20 -0.30 10.85 8.34
N GLU A 21 -0.82 11.34 7.22
CA GLU A 21 -0.19 11.29 5.91
C GLU A 21 0.42 12.64 5.54
N PRO A 22 1.59 12.69 4.91
CA PRO A 22 2.14 13.94 4.41
C PRO A 22 1.33 14.49 3.25
N SER A 23 1.14 15.80 3.23
CA SER A 23 0.55 16.51 2.09
C SER A 23 1.24 17.86 1.86
N PRO A 24 1.05 18.50 0.68
CA PRO A 24 1.60 19.83 0.41
C PRO A 24 1.15 20.91 1.41
N GLN A 25 0.01 20.70 2.08
CA GLN A 25 -0.57 21.60 3.08
C GLN A 25 -0.21 21.23 4.50
N GLY A 26 0.67 20.25 4.71
CA GLY A 26 1.03 19.67 6.00
C GLY A 26 0.37 18.31 6.25
N PRO A 27 0.59 17.73 7.44
CA PRO A 27 0.05 16.41 7.79
C PRO A 27 -1.49 16.39 7.77
N ILE A 28 -2.05 15.36 7.14
CA ILE A 28 -3.49 15.14 7.05
C ILE A 28 -3.85 13.85 7.80
N PRO A 29 -4.89 13.83 8.64
CA PRO A 29 -5.34 12.60 9.27
C PRO A 29 -5.80 11.59 8.21
N ALA A 30 -5.49 10.31 8.42
CA ALA A 30 -5.87 9.23 7.55
C ALA A 30 -6.38 8.04 8.37
N THR A 31 -7.51 7.49 7.94
CA THR A 31 -8.04 6.23 8.46
C THR A 31 -7.74 5.12 7.46
N THR A 32 -6.96 4.12 7.88
CA THR A 32 -6.70 2.93 7.08
C THR A 32 -7.55 1.77 7.57
N VAL A 33 -8.35 1.24 6.67
CA VAL A 33 -9.22 0.08 6.91
C VAL A 33 -8.66 -1.11 6.13
N PHE A 34 -8.20 -2.13 6.85
CA PHE A 34 -7.80 -3.41 6.26
C PHE A 34 -9.03 -4.31 6.16
N LEU A 35 -9.60 -4.34 4.98
CA LEU A 35 -10.81 -5.09 4.69
C LEU A 35 -10.57 -6.60 4.72
N THR A 36 -11.51 -7.35 5.27
CA THR A 36 -11.55 -8.80 5.14
C THR A 36 -12.10 -9.15 3.75
N ALA A 37 -11.26 -9.70 2.89
CA ALA A 37 -11.58 -9.97 1.50
C ALA A 37 -11.11 -11.36 1.05
N SER A 38 -11.28 -11.72 -0.22
CA SER A 38 -10.80 -12.97 -0.81
C SER A 38 -9.29 -12.94 -1.04
N PRO A 39 -8.62 -14.11 -1.16
CA PRO A 39 -7.19 -14.18 -1.42
C PRO A 39 -6.81 -13.53 -2.75
N CYS A 40 -5.68 -12.84 -2.77
CA CYS A 40 -5.11 -12.27 -4.00
C CYS A 40 -4.67 -13.39 -4.96
N PRO A 41 -5.18 -13.44 -6.20
CA PRO A 41 -4.83 -14.49 -7.15
C PRO A 41 -3.43 -14.34 -7.76
N ILE A 42 -2.70 -13.25 -7.48
CA ILE A 42 -1.30 -13.08 -7.93
C ILE A 42 -0.39 -14.06 -7.18
N GLY A 43 -0.53 -14.20 -5.86
CA GLY A 43 0.24 -15.15 -5.06
C GLY A 43 1.73 -14.82 -5.02
N CYS A 44 2.10 -13.56 -4.77
CA CYS A 44 3.50 -13.15 -4.63
C CYS A 44 4.20 -13.92 -3.52
N ARG A 45 5.43 -14.39 -3.77
CA ARG A 45 6.19 -15.22 -2.80
C ARG A 45 6.59 -14.50 -1.52
N MET A 46 6.65 -13.18 -1.55
CA MET A 46 6.96 -12.35 -0.38
C MET A 46 5.75 -12.14 0.53
N CYS A 47 4.53 -12.35 -0.01
CA CYS A 47 3.29 -11.95 0.63
C CYS A 47 2.74 -13.07 1.52
N ASP A 48 2.38 -12.72 2.74
CA ASP A 48 1.67 -13.59 3.69
C ASP A 48 0.26 -13.08 4.03
N LEU A 49 -0.17 -12.00 3.40
CA LEU A 49 -1.47 -11.35 3.64
C LEU A 49 -2.67 -12.26 3.34
N HIS A 50 -2.48 -13.28 2.48
CA HIS A 50 -3.51 -14.29 2.19
C HIS A 50 -4.02 -15.01 3.44
N ARG A 51 -3.28 -14.99 4.54
CA ARG A 51 -3.67 -15.56 5.84
C ARG A 51 -4.81 -14.80 6.50
N ASN A 52 -4.99 -13.55 6.13
CA ASN A 52 -6.02 -12.66 6.65
C ASN A 52 -7.18 -12.51 5.66
N THR A 53 -7.44 -13.52 4.84
CA THR A 53 -8.47 -13.52 3.80
C THR A 53 -9.52 -14.60 4.03
N LEU A 54 -10.70 -14.40 3.47
CA LEU A 54 -11.78 -15.39 3.48
C LEU A 54 -11.44 -16.57 2.57
N PRO A 55 -12.01 -17.75 2.79
CA PRO A 55 -11.75 -18.92 1.94
C PRO A 55 -12.39 -18.83 0.54
N GLY A 56 -13.22 -17.82 0.27
CA GLY A 56 -13.94 -17.66 -0.98
C GLY A 56 -14.33 -16.21 -1.28
N PRO A 57 -15.20 -15.99 -2.27
CA PRO A 57 -15.65 -14.66 -2.67
C PRO A 57 -16.33 -13.89 -1.53
N VAL A 58 -16.15 -12.57 -1.55
CA VAL A 58 -16.83 -11.67 -0.61
C VAL A 58 -18.29 -11.55 -1.00
N PRO A 59 -19.25 -11.75 -0.06
CA PRO A 59 -20.66 -11.56 -0.36
C PRO A 59 -21.01 -10.11 -0.70
N PRO A 60 -21.95 -9.84 -1.63
CA PRO A 60 -22.49 -8.51 -1.87
C PRO A 60 -22.99 -7.85 -0.57
N GLY A 61 -22.71 -6.56 -0.40
CA GLY A 61 -23.03 -5.79 0.80
C GLY A 61 -22.00 -5.90 1.94
N ALA A 62 -21.06 -6.83 1.86
CA ALA A 62 -20.08 -7.05 2.94
C ALA A 62 -19.11 -5.89 3.12
N ILE A 63 -18.61 -5.31 2.02
CA ILE A 63 -17.63 -4.23 2.10
C ILE A 63 -18.23 -2.96 2.70
N PRO A 64 -19.42 -2.48 2.31
CA PRO A 64 -20.09 -1.39 3.00
C PRO A 64 -20.26 -1.61 4.51
N VAL A 65 -20.63 -2.82 4.93
CA VAL A 65 -20.79 -3.18 6.36
C VAL A 65 -19.45 -3.09 7.09
N GLN A 66 -18.36 -3.54 6.50
CA GLN A 66 -17.02 -3.42 7.09
C GLN A 66 -16.58 -1.97 7.24
N ILE A 67 -16.85 -1.13 6.23
CA ILE A 67 -16.54 0.31 6.28
C ILE A 67 -17.35 0.98 7.39
N ASP A 68 -18.64 0.68 7.49
CA ASP A 68 -19.48 1.21 8.57
C ASP A 68 -18.94 0.81 9.95
N ALA A 69 -18.60 -0.46 10.13
CA ALA A 69 -18.02 -0.96 11.37
C ALA A 69 -16.67 -0.29 11.70
N ALA A 70 -15.84 -0.03 10.67
CA ALA A 70 -14.56 0.65 10.82
C ALA A 70 -14.72 2.11 11.26
N LEU A 71 -15.74 2.79 10.79
CA LEU A 71 -15.93 4.23 10.97
C LEU A 71 -16.80 4.60 12.19
N VAL A 72 -17.27 3.62 12.96
CA VAL A 72 -18.01 3.89 14.21
C VAL A 72 -17.13 4.68 15.18
N GLY A 73 -17.61 5.85 15.60
CA GLY A 73 -16.91 6.72 16.56
C GLY A 73 -15.64 7.40 16.02
N ARG A 74 -15.36 7.33 14.73
CA ARG A 74 -14.21 7.98 14.10
C ARG A 74 -14.61 9.19 13.26
N PRO A 75 -13.75 10.21 13.19
CA PRO A 75 -13.97 11.35 12.28
C PRO A 75 -14.03 10.89 10.82
N ARG A 76 -14.97 11.44 10.06
CA ARG A 76 -15.05 11.25 8.61
C ARG A 76 -14.40 12.44 7.91
N SER A 77 -13.09 12.57 8.08
CA SER A 77 -12.31 13.67 7.51
C SER A 77 -10.91 13.18 7.14
N GLY A 78 -10.20 13.96 6.34
CA GLY A 78 -8.86 13.57 5.86
C GLY A 78 -8.93 12.48 4.79
N TRP A 79 -8.04 11.50 4.82
CA TRP A 79 -7.99 10.43 3.82
C TRP A 79 -8.58 9.13 4.36
N LEU A 80 -9.27 8.40 3.49
CA LEU A 80 -9.67 7.03 3.74
C LEU A 80 -8.80 6.10 2.89
N LYS A 81 -8.17 5.10 3.52
CA LYS A 81 -7.42 4.07 2.81
C LYS A 81 -8.14 2.73 2.99
N LEU A 82 -8.53 2.10 1.88
CA LEU A 82 -9.19 0.79 1.86
C LEU A 82 -8.25 -0.23 1.25
N TYR A 83 -7.57 -0.99 2.10
CA TYR A 83 -6.69 -2.07 1.71
C TYR A 83 -7.38 -3.42 1.96
N ASN A 84 -7.24 -4.35 1.05
CA ASN A 84 -7.97 -5.61 1.10
C ASN A 84 -7.06 -6.85 0.99
N SER A 85 -5.78 -6.69 1.31
CA SER A 85 -4.78 -7.75 1.19
C SER A 85 -4.67 -8.33 -0.23
N GLY A 86 -4.96 -7.50 -1.24
CA GLY A 86 -5.05 -7.97 -2.61
C GLY A 86 -5.29 -6.86 -3.63
N ASN A 87 -6.42 -6.91 -4.31
CA ASN A 87 -6.75 -5.98 -5.40
C ASN A 87 -8.17 -5.46 -5.24
N PHE A 88 -8.32 -4.15 -5.15
CA PHE A 88 -9.63 -3.52 -4.97
C PHE A 88 -10.56 -3.78 -6.17
N PHE A 89 -10.00 -3.89 -7.37
CA PHE A 89 -10.80 -4.13 -8.58
C PHE A 89 -10.89 -5.62 -8.95
N ASP A 90 -10.56 -6.53 -8.04
CA ASP A 90 -10.87 -7.96 -8.16
C ASP A 90 -12.33 -8.20 -7.73
N PRO A 91 -13.21 -8.73 -8.63
CA PRO A 91 -14.62 -8.95 -8.32
C PRO A 91 -14.86 -10.00 -7.23
N GLN A 92 -13.88 -10.86 -6.95
CA GLN A 92 -13.96 -11.83 -5.85
C GLN A 92 -13.76 -11.13 -4.50
N SER A 93 -12.98 -10.05 -4.47
CA SER A 93 -12.66 -9.29 -3.26
C SER A 93 -13.64 -8.15 -3.00
N ILE A 94 -13.94 -7.35 -4.03
CA ILE A 94 -14.85 -6.20 -3.93
C ILE A 94 -15.98 -6.37 -4.97
N PRO A 95 -17.17 -6.81 -4.56
CA PRO A 95 -18.30 -6.94 -5.46
C PRO A 95 -18.64 -5.60 -6.13
N GLN A 96 -18.81 -5.62 -7.45
CA GLN A 96 -19.13 -4.40 -8.20
C GLN A 96 -20.47 -3.77 -7.78
N THR A 97 -21.39 -4.57 -7.29
CA THR A 97 -22.67 -4.11 -6.72
C THR A 97 -22.51 -3.23 -5.50
N ASP A 98 -21.37 -3.31 -4.82
CA ASP A 98 -21.07 -2.51 -3.62
C ASP A 98 -20.48 -1.13 -3.95
N TYR A 99 -20.04 -0.88 -5.20
CA TYR A 99 -19.33 0.33 -5.57
C TYR A 99 -20.07 1.62 -5.21
N GLY A 100 -21.36 1.73 -5.52
CA GLY A 100 -22.17 2.90 -5.17
C GLY A 100 -22.30 3.11 -3.66
N ALA A 101 -22.41 2.04 -2.90
CA ALA A 101 -22.49 2.10 -1.44
C ALA A 101 -21.15 2.45 -0.79
N ILE A 102 -20.03 1.98 -1.36
CA ILE A 102 -18.68 2.35 -0.94
C ILE A 102 -18.43 3.84 -1.25
N ALA A 103 -18.72 4.29 -2.47
CA ALA A 103 -18.52 5.68 -2.90
C ALA A 103 -19.24 6.68 -1.99
N ARG A 104 -20.50 6.39 -1.60
CA ARG A 104 -21.22 7.25 -0.64
C ARG A 104 -20.54 7.35 0.71
N ARG A 105 -19.91 6.29 1.20
CA ARG A 105 -19.18 6.29 2.49
C ARG A 105 -17.87 7.04 2.44
N CYS A 106 -17.32 7.23 1.24
CA CYS A 106 -16.10 7.97 1.03
C CYS A 106 -16.32 9.49 0.84
N ALA A 107 -17.58 9.94 0.66
CA ALA A 107 -17.89 11.29 0.22
C ALA A 107 -17.44 12.40 1.20
N ASP A 108 -17.37 12.11 2.48
CA ASP A 108 -16.95 13.06 3.53
C ASP A 108 -15.42 13.15 3.70
N PHE A 109 -14.66 12.28 3.05
CA PHE A 109 -13.21 12.30 3.07
C PHE A 109 -12.65 13.21 1.97
N SER A 110 -11.41 13.65 2.10
CA SER A 110 -10.76 14.48 1.07
C SER A 110 -10.07 13.65 -0.01
N ARG A 111 -9.89 12.34 0.19
CA ARG A 111 -9.25 11.40 -0.74
C ARG A 111 -9.56 9.96 -0.38
N LEU A 112 -9.70 9.12 -1.39
CA LEU A 112 -9.73 7.67 -1.24
C LEU A 112 -8.45 7.05 -1.80
N VAL A 113 -7.81 6.17 -1.03
CA VAL A 113 -6.67 5.35 -1.47
C VAL A 113 -7.07 3.89 -1.48
N VAL A 114 -6.81 3.18 -2.58
CA VAL A 114 -7.04 1.74 -2.70
C VAL A 114 -5.81 1.05 -3.27
N GLU A 115 -5.62 -0.25 -3.01
CA GLU A 115 -4.53 -1.02 -3.60
C GLU A 115 -5.00 -1.81 -4.82
N ASN A 116 -4.17 -1.88 -5.86
CA ASN A 116 -4.48 -2.68 -7.04
C ASN A 116 -3.22 -3.11 -7.80
N HIS A 117 -3.30 -4.25 -8.44
CA HIS A 117 -2.29 -4.74 -9.36
C HIS A 117 -2.70 -4.44 -10.81
N PRO A 118 -1.78 -4.07 -11.74
CA PRO A 118 -2.10 -3.67 -13.12
C PRO A 118 -2.92 -4.69 -13.93
N ARG A 119 -2.91 -5.95 -13.54
CA ARG A 119 -3.70 -7.01 -14.21
C ARG A 119 -5.18 -6.98 -13.93
N PHE A 120 -5.63 -6.16 -12.97
CA PHE A 120 -7.02 -6.17 -12.53
C PHE A 120 -7.77 -4.91 -12.93
N GLY A 121 -8.91 -5.12 -13.56
CA GLY A 121 -10.09 -4.30 -13.49
C GLY A 121 -9.99 -2.86 -13.97
N GLN A 122 -9.30 -2.55 -15.09
CA GLN A 122 -9.28 -1.18 -15.62
C GLN A 122 -10.70 -0.63 -15.83
N ASP A 123 -11.61 -1.36 -16.47
CA ASP A 123 -12.99 -0.92 -16.66
C ASP A 123 -13.75 -0.77 -15.34
N ARG A 124 -13.46 -1.64 -14.36
CA ARG A 124 -14.07 -1.54 -13.03
C ARG A 124 -13.56 -0.34 -12.26
N LEU A 125 -12.26 0.00 -12.42
CA LEU A 125 -11.69 1.21 -11.85
C LEU A 125 -12.40 2.45 -12.39
N LEU A 126 -12.59 2.56 -13.70
CA LEU A 126 -13.28 3.69 -14.31
C LEU A 126 -14.71 3.82 -13.77
N ARG A 127 -15.47 2.73 -13.77
CA ARG A 127 -16.83 2.72 -13.22
C ARG A 127 -16.88 3.15 -11.75
N PHE A 128 -15.91 2.73 -10.95
CA PHE A 128 -15.85 3.10 -9.54
C PHE A 128 -15.45 4.56 -9.37
N ARG A 129 -14.41 5.02 -10.09
CA ARG A 129 -13.95 6.42 -10.10
C ARG A 129 -15.10 7.37 -10.44
N ASP A 130 -15.91 7.03 -11.44
CA ASP A 130 -17.03 7.88 -11.91
C ASP A 130 -18.16 8.00 -10.88
N LEU A 131 -18.18 7.14 -9.86
CA LEU A 131 -19.12 7.21 -8.72
C LEU A 131 -18.56 8.04 -7.55
N LEU A 132 -17.25 8.31 -7.52
CA LEU A 132 -16.61 9.00 -6.40
C LEU A 132 -16.77 10.51 -6.49
N ALA A 133 -17.09 11.13 -5.36
CA ALA A 133 -17.07 12.59 -5.19
C ALA A 133 -15.69 13.12 -4.78
N VAL A 134 -14.71 12.24 -4.57
CA VAL A 134 -13.38 12.58 -4.04
C VAL A 134 -12.28 12.02 -4.94
N PRO A 135 -11.08 12.62 -4.97
CA PRO A 135 -9.94 12.07 -5.71
C PRO A 135 -9.62 10.63 -5.33
N LEU A 136 -9.35 9.80 -6.34
CA LEU A 136 -8.90 8.42 -6.20
C LEU A 136 -7.39 8.35 -6.36
N GLU A 137 -6.74 7.65 -5.44
CA GLU A 137 -5.34 7.27 -5.52
C GLU A 137 -5.24 5.74 -5.51
N VAL A 138 -4.48 5.18 -6.44
CA VAL A 138 -4.25 3.74 -6.55
C VAL A 138 -2.84 3.41 -6.11
N ALA A 139 -2.71 2.59 -5.07
CA ALA A 139 -1.45 2.07 -4.59
C ALA A 139 -1.07 0.80 -5.37
N VAL A 140 0.11 0.84 -5.99
CA VAL A 140 0.65 -0.25 -6.81
C VAL A 140 1.97 -0.73 -6.22
N GLY A 141 2.04 -2.01 -5.87
CA GLY A 141 3.30 -2.62 -5.46
C GLY A 141 4.21 -2.86 -6.66
N LEU A 142 5.10 -1.91 -6.97
CA LEU A 142 6.21 -2.11 -7.89
C LEU A 142 7.30 -2.98 -7.24
N GLU A 143 7.51 -2.82 -5.95
CA GLU A 143 8.48 -3.47 -5.07
C GLU A 143 9.93 -3.12 -5.42
N THR A 144 10.33 -3.28 -6.67
CA THR A 144 11.68 -2.97 -7.16
C THR A 144 11.69 -2.86 -8.69
N VAL A 145 12.62 -2.10 -9.24
CA VAL A 145 12.87 -2.09 -10.70
C VAL A 145 13.85 -3.16 -11.16
N GLN A 146 14.39 -3.98 -10.25
CA GLN A 146 15.30 -5.06 -10.59
C GLN A 146 14.55 -6.25 -11.22
N PRO A 147 14.74 -6.57 -12.52
CA PRO A 147 13.93 -7.58 -13.21
C PRO A 147 14.01 -8.97 -12.56
N ARG A 148 15.23 -9.39 -12.18
CA ARG A 148 15.46 -10.69 -11.54
C ARG A 148 14.69 -10.85 -10.22
N TRP A 149 14.50 -9.73 -9.47
CA TRP A 149 13.74 -9.77 -8.23
C TRP A 149 12.25 -9.75 -8.48
N LEU A 150 11.75 -9.00 -9.46
CA LEU A 150 10.33 -9.08 -9.86
C LEU A 150 9.92 -10.52 -10.20
N ASP A 151 10.76 -11.24 -10.94
CA ASP A 151 10.54 -12.66 -11.26
C ASP A 151 10.57 -13.53 -10.00
N ARG A 152 11.57 -13.35 -9.13
CA ARG A 152 11.71 -14.12 -7.89
C ARG A 152 10.57 -13.86 -6.90
N LEU A 153 10.08 -12.64 -6.83
CA LEU A 153 8.91 -12.27 -6.02
C LEU A 153 7.61 -12.89 -6.56
N GLY A 154 7.60 -13.35 -7.81
CA GLY A 154 6.41 -13.88 -8.45
C GLY A 154 5.34 -12.82 -8.65
N LYS A 155 5.75 -11.57 -8.85
CA LYS A 155 4.86 -10.41 -8.97
C LYS A 155 3.97 -10.48 -10.21
N ARG A 156 4.31 -11.30 -11.20
CA ARG A 156 3.59 -11.44 -12.49
C ARG A 156 3.38 -10.11 -13.21
N MET A 157 4.32 -9.19 -13.04
CA MET A 157 4.34 -7.85 -13.61
C MET A 157 5.77 -7.49 -13.96
N THR A 158 5.99 -6.94 -15.14
CA THR A 158 7.26 -6.32 -15.57
C THR A 158 7.25 -4.82 -15.24
N ARG A 159 8.41 -4.16 -15.40
CA ARG A 159 8.46 -2.69 -15.35
C ARG A 159 7.58 -2.05 -16.41
N ASP A 160 7.61 -2.60 -17.62
CA ASP A 160 6.83 -2.06 -18.75
C ASP A 160 5.32 -2.20 -18.49
N ASP A 161 4.88 -3.26 -17.79
CA ASP A 161 3.49 -3.41 -17.36
C ASP A 161 3.12 -2.31 -16.34
N PHE A 162 4.03 -2.05 -15.40
CA PHE A 162 3.86 -0.96 -14.44
C PHE A 162 3.80 0.40 -15.14
N ASP A 163 4.73 0.69 -16.06
CA ASP A 163 4.81 1.97 -16.76
C ASP A 163 3.57 2.23 -17.60
N ARG A 164 3.08 1.21 -18.32
CA ARG A 164 1.82 1.31 -19.08
C ARG A 164 0.63 1.62 -18.17
N TYR A 165 0.57 0.94 -17.01
CA TYR A 165 -0.52 1.16 -16.06
C TYR A 165 -0.43 2.54 -15.39
N ALA A 166 0.75 2.99 -14.97
CA ALA A 166 0.97 4.30 -14.40
C ALA A 166 0.56 5.42 -15.37
N LYS A 167 1.00 5.32 -16.65
CA LYS A 167 0.62 6.25 -17.70
C LYS A 167 -0.90 6.26 -17.92
N TRP A 168 -1.52 5.08 -17.90
CA TRP A 168 -2.97 4.96 -18.03
C TRP A 168 -3.69 5.60 -16.84
N LEU A 169 -3.30 5.34 -15.57
CA LEU A 169 -3.87 5.98 -14.40
C LEU A 169 -3.82 7.51 -14.52
N SER A 170 -2.66 8.05 -14.86
CA SER A 170 -2.48 9.50 -15.07
C SER A 170 -3.42 10.04 -16.15
N SER A 171 -3.58 9.35 -17.28
CA SER A 171 -4.51 9.76 -18.35
C SER A 171 -5.97 9.73 -17.91
N GLN A 172 -6.29 9.00 -16.84
CA GLN A 172 -7.62 8.91 -16.26
C GLN A 172 -7.83 9.87 -15.06
N GLY A 173 -6.85 10.71 -14.74
CA GLY A 173 -6.93 11.62 -13.59
C GLY A 173 -6.89 10.88 -12.24
N VAL A 174 -6.29 9.70 -12.21
CA VAL A 174 -6.15 8.88 -11.00
C VAL A 174 -4.71 8.98 -10.50
N ASP A 175 -4.52 9.34 -9.23
CA ASP A 175 -3.21 9.46 -8.62
C ASP A 175 -2.58 8.09 -8.39
N LEU A 176 -1.25 8.05 -8.48
CA LEU A 176 -0.46 6.85 -8.28
C LEU A 176 0.31 6.92 -6.95
N ARG A 177 0.12 5.91 -6.10
CA ARG A 177 1.01 5.57 -4.99
C ARG A 177 1.82 4.35 -5.36
N VAL A 178 3.11 4.33 -5.00
CA VAL A 178 4.01 3.20 -5.31
C VAL A 178 4.54 2.59 -4.03
N PHE A 179 4.38 1.28 -3.88
CA PHE A 179 5.03 0.53 -2.80
C PHE A 179 6.36 -0.03 -3.30
N LEU A 180 7.43 0.20 -2.54
CA LEU A 180 8.79 -0.30 -2.80
C LEU A 180 9.30 -1.04 -1.56
N ILE A 181 9.90 -2.21 -1.76
CA ILE A 181 10.46 -2.99 -0.67
C ILE A 181 11.92 -2.61 -0.44
N ILE A 182 12.28 -2.39 0.83
CA ILE A 182 13.66 -2.27 1.29
C ILE A 182 14.11 -3.62 1.81
N GLY A 183 15.15 -4.19 1.20
CA GLY A 183 15.66 -5.51 1.56
C GLY A 183 14.94 -6.65 0.82
N ALA A 184 15.66 -7.74 0.68
CA ALA A 184 15.14 -9.02 0.21
C ALA A 184 16.10 -10.14 0.63
N PRO A 185 15.67 -11.41 0.71
CA PRO A 185 16.53 -12.48 1.16
C PRO A 185 17.81 -12.63 0.34
N GLY A 186 18.95 -12.53 0.99
CA GLY A 186 20.27 -12.74 0.39
C GLY A 186 20.84 -11.56 -0.40
N ILE A 187 20.27 -10.35 -0.28
CA ILE A 187 20.93 -9.12 -0.75
C ILE A 187 21.48 -8.33 0.43
N SER A 188 22.60 -7.63 0.20
CA SER A 188 23.17 -6.75 1.22
C SER A 188 22.36 -5.48 1.40
N VAL A 189 22.57 -4.80 2.54
CA VAL A 189 21.96 -3.48 2.80
C VAL A 189 22.36 -2.48 1.70
N GLN A 190 23.63 -2.47 1.27
CA GLN A 190 24.11 -1.56 0.22
C GLN A 190 23.46 -1.84 -1.14
N GLU A 191 23.30 -3.10 -1.50
CA GLU A 191 22.62 -3.48 -2.74
C GLU A 191 21.14 -3.11 -2.67
N SER A 192 20.49 -3.35 -1.54
CA SER A 192 19.10 -2.93 -1.30
C SER A 192 18.93 -1.41 -1.45
N ALA A 193 19.79 -0.63 -0.80
CA ALA A 193 19.78 0.83 -0.90
C ALA A 193 19.93 1.32 -2.35
N ARG A 194 20.84 0.70 -3.13
CA ARG A 194 21.03 1.01 -4.56
C ARG A 194 19.75 0.78 -5.37
N TRP A 195 19.09 -0.38 -5.18
CA TRP A 195 17.88 -0.70 -5.93
C TRP A 195 16.68 0.15 -5.50
N VAL A 196 16.57 0.48 -4.22
CA VAL A 196 15.57 1.43 -3.72
C VAL A 196 15.71 2.78 -4.41
N ARG A 197 16.94 3.34 -4.52
CA ARG A 197 17.16 4.60 -5.23
C ARG A 197 16.75 4.56 -6.69
N LEU A 198 17.12 3.50 -7.41
CA LEU A 198 16.71 3.32 -8.80
C LEU A 198 15.20 3.20 -8.94
N SER A 199 14.55 2.50 -8.01
CA SER A 199 13.10 2.32 -7.99
C SER A 199 12.36 3.63 -7.67
N ILE A 200 12.89 4.45 -6.75
CA ILE A 200 12.35 5.79 -6.44
C ILE A 200 12.39 6.68 -7.69
N ARG A 201 13.54 6.77 -8.35
CA ARG A 201 13.68 7.58 -9.58
C ARG A 201 12.71 7.12 -10.66
N HIS A 202 12.54 5.82 -10.81
CA HIS A 202 11.59 5.24 -11.76
C HIS A 202 10.15 5.59 -11.40
N ALA A 203 9.76 5.48 -10.12
CA ALA A 203 8.44 5.86 -9.65
C ALA A 203 8.13 7.35 -9.88
N VAL A 204 9.13 8.23 -9.65
CA VAL A 204 9.01 9.66 -9.95
C VAL A 204 8.81 9.92 -11.45
N MET A 205 9.55 9.21 -12.31
CA MET A 205 9.38 9.29 -13.77
C MET A 205 8.00 8.80 -14.21
N ALA A 206 7.42 7.86 -13.50
CA ALA A 206 6.06 7.37 -13.69
C ALA A 206 4.98 8.27 -13.05
N SER A 207 5.35 9.49 -12.60
CA SER A 207 4.47 10.46 -11.97
C SER A 207 3.79 9.96 -10.68
N ALA A 208 4.48 9.14 -9.90
CA ALA A 208 3.99 8.76 -8.59
C ALA A 208 3.83 9.99 -7.69
N ARG A 209 2.64 10.19 -7.12
CA ARG A 209 2.38 11.24 -6.15
C ARG A 209 2.96 10.90 -4.78
N HIS A 210 2.96 9.61 -4.42
CA HIS A 210 3.45 9.11 -3.15
C HIS A 210 4.25 7.82 -3.36
N ILE A 211 5.36 7.69 -2.66
CA ILE A 211 6.20 6.49 -2.64
C ILE A 211 6.30 6.00 -1.19
N SER A 212 5.77 4.81 -0.91
CA SER A 212 5.88 4.19 0.41
C SER A 212 6.99 3.14 0.38
N LEU A 213 8.02 3.35 1.18
CA LEU A 213 9.14 2.44 1.35
C LEU A 213 8.81 1.45 2.47
N ILE A 214 8.78 0.16 2.15
CA ILE A 214 8.35 -0.90 3.06
C ILE A 214 9.56 -1.75 3.42
N PRO A 215 10.09 -1.66 4.66
CA PRO A 215 11.11 -2.58 5.12
C PRO A 215 10.63 -4.03 5.04
N ALA A 216 11.45 -4.91 4.45
CA ALA A 216 11.13 -6.33 4.39
C ALA A 216 11.04 -6.92 5.80
N ARG A 217 9.97 -7.64 6.08
CA ARG A 217 9.66 -8.19 7.41
C ARG A 217 9.92 -9.68 7.46
N VAL A 218 10.37 -10.13 8.62
CA VAL A 218 10.43 -11.56 8.92
C VAL A 218 9.01 -12.10 9.04
N GLY A 219 8.74 -13.22 8.39
CA GLY A 219 7.41 -13.84 8.39
C GLY A 219 7.41 -15.09 7.53
N GLU A 220 6.22 -15.66 7.34
CA GLU A 220 6.07 -16.85 6.50
C GLU A 220 6.07 -16.53 4.99
N GLY A 221 6.09 -15.25 4.63
CA GLY A 221 6.42 -14.78 3.30
C GLY A 221 7.83 -15.22 2.87
N TRP A 222 8.25 -14.80 1.68
CA TRP A 222 9.56 -15.11 1.12
C TRP A 222 9.81 -16.60 0.82
N GLY A 223 8.76 -17.43 0.82
CA GLY A 223 8.89 -18.88 0.62
C GLY A 223 9.77 -19.55 1.69
N GLY A 224 9.66 -19.11 2.95
CA GLY A 224 10.42 -19.63 4.08
C GLY A 224 11.88 -19.14 4.17
N ARG A 225 12.24 -18.04 3.49
CA ARG A 225 13.59 -17.45 3.51
C ARG A 225 13.68 -16.15 4.29
N GLY A 226 12.72 -15.88 5.18
CA GLY A 226 12.69 -14.67 6.00
C GLY A 226 13.90 -14.51 6.91
N ASP A 227 14.57 -15.62 7.29
CA ASP A 227 15.82 -15.65 8.05
C ASP A 227 17.03 -15.06 7.31
N ARG A 228 16.93 -14.88 5.99
CA ARG A 228 17.97 -14.31 5.13
C ARG A 228 17.76 -12.84 4.78
N LEU A 229 16.83 -12.18 5.42
CA LEU A 229 16.61 -10.75 5.24
C LEU A 229 17.79 -9.97 5.81
N PRO A 230 18.19 -8.83 5.17
CA PRO A 230 19.19 -7.95 5.74
C PRO A 230 18.64 -7.32 7.03
N CYS A 231 19.50 -7.14 8.03
CA CYS A 231 19.16 -6.40 9.23
C CYS A 231 19.09 -4.89 8.87
N LEU A 232 17.93 -4.30 8.99
CA LEU A 232 17.66 -2.88 8.71
C LEU A 232 17.47 -2.15 10.04
N SER A 233 18.52 -1.48 10.52
CA SER A 233 18.40 -0.61 11.70
C SER A 233 17.65 0.68 11.36
N THR A 234 17.15 1.37 12.36
CA THR A 234 16.50 2.68 12.20
C THR A 234 17.45 3.72 11.60
N GLU A 235 18.76 3.68 11.91
CA GLU A 235 19.77 4.53 11.26
C GLU A 235 19.88 4.25 9.77
N THR A 236 19.87 2.96 9.37
CA THR A 236 19.87 2.56 7.96
C THR A 236 18.61 3.06 7.25
N LEU A 237 17.46 2.92 7.87
CA LEU A 237 16.20 3.40 7.32
C LEU A 237 16.17 4.92 7.22
N ALA A 238 16.69 5.64 8.22
CA ALA A 238 16.82 7.09 8.21
C ALA A 238 17.75 7.59 7.10
N GLU A 239 18.85 6.87 6.82
CA GLU A 239 19.73 7.15 5.71
C GLU A 239 19.05 6.95 4.36
N ILE A 240 18.33 5.82 4.21
CA ILE A 240 17.53 5.52 3.02
C ILE A 240 16.47 6.61 2.80
N GLN A 241 15.76 7.04 3.83
CA GLN A 241 14.77 8.11 3.72
C GLN A 241 15.39 9.44 3.31
N ARG A 242 16.55 9.82 3.89
CA ARG A 242 17.26 11.07 3.54
C ARG A 242 17.64 11.13 2.06
N PHE A 243 18.17 10.04 1.50
CA PHE A 243 18.50 10.07 0.08
C PHE A 243 17.25 9.96 -0.80
N ALA A 244 16.21 9.26 -0.35
CA ALA A 244 14.95 9.18 -1.06
C ALA A 244 14.32 10.57 -1.22
N LEU A 245 14.24 11.35 -0.15
CA LEU A 245 13.76 12.73 -0.17
C LEU A 245 14.58 13.64 -1.10
N ARG A 246 15.90 13.47 -1.15
CA ARG A 246 16.74 14.18 -2.13
C ARG A 246 16.48 13.74 -3.57
N ASP A 247 16.33 12.43 -3.80
CA ASP A 247 16.13 11.90 -5.16
C ASP A 247 14.75 12.28 -5.73
N VAL A 248 13.73 12.45 -4.91
CA VAL A 248 12.40 12.91 -5.39
C VAL A 248 12.35 14.42 -5.62
N ASP A 249 13.18 15.20 -4.93
CA ASP A 249 13.29 16.66 -5.09
C ASP A 249 11.92 17.38 -5.07
N GLY A 250 11.08 17.05 -4.11
CA GLY A 250 9.74 17.62 -3.94
C GLY A 250 8.71 17.22 -5.01
N ARG A 251 9.02 16.29 -5.92
CA ARG A 251 8.09 15.81 -6.96
C ARG A 251 7.14 14.71 -6.50
N ALA A 252 7.42 14.09 -5.37
CA ALA A 252 6.58 13.07 -4.75
C ALA A 252 6.78 13.10 -3.23
N MET A 253 5.78 12.64 -2.49
CA MET A 253 5.92 12.30 -1.08
C MET A 253 6.68 10.98 -0.93
N VAL A 254 7.48 10.85 0.12
CA VAL A 254 8.17 9.59 0.45
C VAL A 254 7.98 9.26 1.91
N THR A 255 7.36 8.13 2.21
CA THR A 255 7.23 7.64 3.58
C THR A 255 7.95 6.31 3.75
N ILE A 256 8.45 6.04 4.96
CA ILE A 256 8.84 4.70 5.39
C ILE A 256 7.70 4.10 6.21
N ASP A 257 7.32 2.88 5.89
CA ASP A 257 6.37 2.12 6.70
C ASP A 257 7.05 1.71 8.02
N LEU A 258 6.49 2.20 9.13
CA LEU A 258 7.01 1.97 10.48
C LEU A 258 6.36 0.77 11.19
N TRP A 259 5.53 0.02 10.48
CA TRP A 259 4.93 -1.21 11.00
C TRP A 259 6.03 -2.22 11.40
N ASP A 260 5.91 -2.81 12.58
CA ASP A 260 6.90 -3.72 13.18
C ASP A 260 8.24 -3.09 13.60
N ILE A 261 8.41 -1.78 13.52
CA ILE A 261 9.55 -1.09 14.12
C ILE A 261 9.22 -0.82 15.60
N ASP A 262 10.12 -1.18 16.50
CA ASP A 262 9.91 -0.94 17.93
C ASP A 262 9.82 0.58 18.21
N GLN A 263 8.68 1.02 18.71
CA GLN A 263 8.45 2.43 19.04
C GLN A 263 9.38 2.97 20.15
N ARG A 264 10.04 2.08 20.89
CA ARG A 264 11.06 2.44 21.90
C ARG A 264 12.44 2.66 21.29
N ASP A 265 12.62 2.28 20.02
CA ASP A 265 13.87 2.57 19.30
C ASP A 265 14.03 4.08 19.16
N PRO A 266 15.20 4.65 19.56
CA PRO A 266 15.44 6.10 19.48
C PRO A 266 15.23 6.71 18.09
N GLY A 267 15.47 5.93 17.03
CA GLY A 267 15.31 6.38 15.64
C GLY A 267 13.86 6.38 15.15
N PHE A 268 12.92 5.75 15.88
CA PHE A 268 11.52 5.68 15.47
C PHE A 268 10.89 7.05 15.29
N ASN A 269 11.03 7.92 16.29
CA ASN A 269 10.44 9.27 16.28
C ASN A 269 11.04 10.13 15.15
N GLU A 270 12.33 9.99 14.86
CA GLU A 270 12.98 10.69 13.75
C GLU A 270 12.41 10.28 12.40
N LEU A 271 12.23 8.97 12.18
CA LEU A 271 11.61 8.44 10.97
C LEU A 271 10.17 8.91 10.82
N GLN A 272 9.39 8.87 11.91
CA GLN A 272 8.00 9.32 11.93
C GLN A 272 7.89 10.81 11.60
N GLN A 273 8.72 11.64 12.24
CA GLN A 273 8.72 13.09 12.00
C GLN A 273 9.08 13.40 10.55
N ARG A 274 10.09 12.73 9.98
CA ARG A 274 10.45 12.91 8.57
C ARG A 274 9.38 12.41 7.58
N ASN A 275 8.58 11.43 7.96
CA ASN A 275 7.45 11.04 7.15
C ASN A 275 6.44 12.20 6.98
N LEU A 276 6.34 13.08 7.96
CA LEU A 276 5.36 14.17 7.99
C LEU A 276 5.92 15.51 7.48
N ASP A 277 7.20 15.79 7.76
CA ASP A 277 7.86 17.06 7.44
C ASP A 277 8.35 17.11 5.98
N GLN A 278 7.42 16.97 5.03
CA GLN A 278 7.77 16.99 3.62
C GLN A 278 7.16 18.19 2.91
N LEU A 279 8.04 18.97 2.26
CA LEU A 279 7.60 20.05 1.36
C LEU A 279 7.56 19.47 -0.06
N VAL A 280 6.39 19.50 -0.68
CA VAL A 280 6.20 19.16 -2.10
C VAL A 280 6.10 20.47 -2.88
N ARG A 281 6.83 20.52 -4.00
CA ARG A 281 6.87 21.68 -4.92
C ARG A 281 5.83 21.52 -6.02
#